data_3a9cb2eaf854b8caba437c4f8a8d011e
#
_entry.id   3a9cb2eaf854b8caba437c4f8a8d011e
#
_cell.length_a   1.000
_cell.length_b   1.000
_cell.length_c   1.000
_cell.angle_alpha   90.00
_cell.angle_beta   90.00
_cell.angle_gamma   90.00
#
_symmetry.space_group_name_H-M   'P 1'
#
loop_
_entity.id
_entity.type
_entity.pdbx_description
1 polymer ?
#
loop_
_entity_poly.entity_id
_entity_poly.type
_entity_poly.pdbx_seq_one_letter_code
_entity_poly.pdbx_strand_id
1 'polypeptide(L)'
;MGRLFWNWGVPTPVSVVECASIGAEVVSSGGVRSGIDVAKSIALGASLAGAALPFLAPATEGPSEVVGSLRVYERALRTAMFLTASKSISDLESAPIVVLGRTREILEQRGFDARKFAIHREMSR
;
A
#
# COMPACT_ATOMS: atom_id res chain seq x y z
N MET A 1 4.82 -24.37 12.35
CA MET A 1 3.65 -23.50 12.66
C MET A 1 3.33 -22.53 11.53
N GLY A 2 4.22 -21.65 11.05
CA GLY A 2 3.89 -20.64 10.02
C GLY A 2 3.24 -21.16 8.74
N ARG A 3 3.63 -22.35 8.25
CA ARG A 3 3.00 -22.95 7.06
C ARG A 3 1.54 -23.37 7.26
N LEU A 4 1.15 -23.75 8.49
CA LEU A 4 -0.23 -24.16 8.80
C LEU A 4 -1.20 -22.96 8.78
N PHE A 5 -0.70 -21.77 9.11
CA PHE A 5 -1.48 -20.54 9.19
C PHE A 5 -1.24 -19.59 8.01
N TRP A 6 -0.60 -20.08 6.92
CA TRP A 6 -0.25 -19.23 5.76
C TRP A 6 -1.45 -18.48 5.16
N ASN A 7 -2.60 -19.12 5.12
CA ASN A 7 -3.84 -18.55 4.57
C ASN A 7 -4.81 -18.07 5.65
N TRP A 8 -4.42 -18.06 6.91
CA TRP A 8 -5.28 -17.66 8.02
C TRP A 8 -5.47 -16.15 8.13
N GLY A 9 -4.44 -15.39 7.81
CA GLY A 9 -4.43 -13.94 7.97
C GLY A 9 -5.19 -13.21 6.88
N VAL A 10 -5.66 -12.01 7.21
CA VAL A 10 -6.20 -11.06 6.24
C VAL A 10 -5.04 -10.40 5.49
N PRO A 11 -5.04 -10.38 4.15
CA PRO A 11 -4.00 -9.70 3.39
C PRO A 11 -3.95 -8.19 3.69
N THR A 12 -2.76 -7.62 3.79
CA THR A 12 -2.56 -6.18 4.10
C THR A 12 -3.42 -5.24 3.25
N PRO A 13 -3.55 -5.39 1.92
CA PRO A 13 -4.40 -4.52 1.13
C PRO A 13 -5.88 -4.56 1.54
N VAL A 14 -6.37 -5.72 1.98
CA VAL A 14 -7.75 -5.87 2.48
C VAL A 14 -7.90 -5.16 3.81
N SER A 15 -6.98 -5.38 4.76
CA SER A 15 -7.00 -4.72 6.07
C SER A 15 -6.93 -3.20 5.94
N VAL A 16 -6.14 -2.67 4.99
CA VAL A 16 -6.07 -1.22 4.71
C VAL A 16 -7.45 -0.70 4.31
N VAL A 17 -8.12 -1.34 3.36
CA VAL A 17 -9.45 -0.94 2.90
C VAL A 17 -10.47 -0.99 4.03
N GLU A 18 -10.46 -2.06 4.83
CA GLU A 18 -11.39 -2.22 5.96
C GLU A 18 -11.22 -1.13 7.02
N CYS A 19 -9.98 -0.89 7.44
CA CYS A 19 -9.69 0.13 8.44
C CYS A 19 -9.98 1.55 7.93
N ALA A 20 -9.62 1.84 6.68
CA ALA A 20 -9.91 3.14 6.06
C ALA A 20 -11.43 3.38 5.91
N SER A 21 -12.21 2.33 5.63
CA SER A 21 -13.66 2.44 5.44
C SER A 21 -14.46 2.90 6.67
N ILE A 22 -13.89 2.72 7.85
CA ILE A 22 -14.48 3.19 9.12
C ILE A 22 -13.91 4.54 9.57
N GLY A 23 -13.16 5.22 8.71
CA GLY A 23 -12.54 6.52 9.01
C GLY A 23 -11.30 6.46 9.89
N ALA A 24 -10.67 5.30 10.04
CA ALA A 24 -9.42 5.18 10.79
C ALA A 24 -8.25 5.75 9.98
N GLU A 25 -7.33 6.43 10.67
CA GLU A 25 -6.03 6.77 10.10
C GLU A 25 -5.15 5.52 10.03
N VAL A 26 -4.75 5.14 8.82
CA VAL A 26 -4.12 3.83 8.56
C VAL A 26 -2.65 3.98 8.22
N VAL A 27 -1.79 3.31 8.98
CA VAL A 27 -0.41 3.04 8.60
C VAL A 27 -0.32 1.62 8.04
N SER A 28 -0.20 1.48 6.72
CA SER A 28 -0.07 0.17 6.07
C SER A 28 1.29 -0.45 6.42
N SER A 29 1.29 -1.67 6.95
CA SER A 29 2.50 -2.43 7.23
C SER A 29 2.27 -3.93 6.96
N GLY A 30 3.36 -4.64 6.71
CA GLY A 30 3.32 -6.06 6.35
C GLY A 30 3.28 -6.27 4.84
N GLY A 31 4.41 -6.76 4.28
CA GLY A 31 4.53 -7.04 2.86
C GLY A 31 4.86 -5.85 1.96
N VAL A 32 5.02 -4.65 2.49
CA VAL A 32 5.52 -3.47 1.74
C VAL A 32 6.99 -3.67 1.44
N ARG A 33 7.34 -3.81 0.15
CA ARG A 33 8.69 -4.16 -0.30
C ARG A 33 9.28 -3.20 -1.31
N SER A 34 8.52 -2.22 -1.74
CA SER A 34 8.94 -1.22 -2.73
C SER A 34 8.14 0.07 -2.59
N GLY A 35 8.62 1.17 -3.21
CA GLY A 35 7.84 2.40 -3.30
C GLY A 35 6.55 2.27 -4.10
N ILE A 36 6.44 1.24 -4.97
CA ILE A 36 5.18 0.93 -5.66
C ILE A 36 4.16 0.36 -4.69
N ASP A 37 4.59 -0.48 -3.72
CA ASP A 37 3.68 -1.00 -2.69
C ASP A 37 3.22 0.11 -1.75
N VAL A 38 4.10 1.10 -1.48
CA VAL A 38 3.72 2.35 -0.78
C VAL A 38 2.61 3.07 -1.56
N ALA A 39 2.81 3.32 -2.87
CA ALA A 39 1.81 3.98 -3.70
C ALA A 39 0.47 3.24 -3.71
N LYS A 40 0.49 1.91 -3.86
CA LYS A 40 -0.72 1.07 -3.81
C LYS A 40 -1.43 1.16 -2.46
N SER A 41 -0.68 1.14 -1.35
CA SER A 41 -1.25 1.26 -0.01
C SER A 41 -1.98 2.58 0.17
N ILE A 42 -1.37 3.68 -0.28
CA ILE A 42 -1.97 5.02 -0.23
C ILE A 42 -3.23 5.07 -1.11
N ALA A 43 -3.16 4.58 -2.34
CA ALA A 43 -4.33 4.52 -3.23
C ALA A 43 -5.46 3.63 -2.70
N LEU A 44 -5.21 2.72 -1.76
CA LEU A 44 -6.22 1.92 -1.07
C LEU A 44 -6.75 2.58 0.21
N GLY A 45 -6.22 3.72 0.62
CA GLY A 45 -6.70 4.50 1.75
C GLY A 45 -5.79 4.55 2.97
N ALA A 46 -4.52 4.13 2.85
CA ALA A 46 -3.54 4.33 3.91
C ALA A 46 -2.97 5.75 3.87
N SER A 47 -2.81 6.39 5.04
CA SER A 47 -2.12 7.69 5.18
C SER A 47 -0.60 7.56 5.07
N LEU A 48 -0.07 6.42 5.53
CA LEU A 48 1.36 6.11 5.52
C LEU A 48 1.59 4.63 5.19
N ALA A 49 2.82 4.29 4.79
CA ALA A 49 3.23 2.91 4.64
C ALA A 49 4.58 2.66 5.32
N GLY A 50 4.68 1.55 6.07
CA GLY A 50 5.88 1.11 6.77
C GLY A 50 6.47 -0.15 6.15
N ALA A 51 7.79 -0.21 6.07
CA ALA A 51 8.55 -1.37 5.64
C ALA A 51 9.69 -1.64 6.63
N ALA A 52 9.85 -2.90 7.04
CA ALA A 52 10.91 -3.31 7.96
C ALA A 52 11.87 -4.32 7.31
N LEU A 53 11.34 -5.45 6.86
CA LEU A 53 12.16 -6.55 6.32
C LEU A 53 13.12 -6.14 5.19
N PRO A 54 12.74 -5.29 4.21
CA PRO A 54 13.65 -4.87 3.15
C PRO A 54 14.85 -4.05 3.63
N PHE A 55 14.76 -3.45 4.82
CA PHE A 55 15.85 -2.65 5.40
C PHE A 55 16.73 -3.43 6.36
N LEU A 56 16.38 -4.68 6.68
CA LEU A 56 17.14 -5.48 7.65
C LEU A 56 18.55 -5.77 7.16
N ALA A 57 18.73 -6.27 5.93
CA ALA A 57 20.05 -6.54 5.36
C ALA A 57 20.86 -5.25 5.20
N PRO A 58 20.35 -4.16 4.56
CA PRO A 58 21.06 -2.89 4.53
C PRO A 58 21.48 -2.36 5.90
N ALA A 59 20.65 -2.55 6.94
CA ALA A 59 20.96 -2.11 8.29
C ALA A 59 22.16 -2.85 8.92
N THR A 60 22.44 -4.08 8.50
CA THR A 60 23.62 -4.83 8.96
C THR A 60 24.91 -4.38 8.26
N GLU A 61 24.81 -3.74 7.09
CA GLU A 61 25.95 -3.25 6.32
C GLU A 61 26.33 -1.81 6.71
N GLY A 62 25.36 -1.00 7.13
CA GLY A 62 25.62 0.34 7.65
C GLY A 62 24.56 1.38 7.26
N PRO A 63 24.68 2.61 7.82
CA PRO A 63 23.70 3.68 7.59
C PRO A 63 23.60 4.11 6.12
N SER A 64 24.72 4.10 5.38
CA SER A 64 24.75 4.46 3.95
C SER A 64 23.86 3.55 3.11
N GLU A 65 23.86 2.26 3.41
CA GLU A 65 23.10 1.24 2.70
C GLU A 65 21.59 1.39 2.98
N VAL A 66 21.24 1.74 4.21
CA VAL A 66 19.85 2.08 4.58
C VAL A 66 19.38 3.31 3.80
N VAL A 67 20.17 4.38 3.77
CA VAL A 67 19.88 5.60 3.00
C VAL A 67 19.76 5.30 1.50
N GLY A 68 20.65 4.47 0.96
CA GLY A 68 20.59 4.01 -0.44
C GLY A 68 19.26 3.31 -0.74
N SER A 69 18.86 2.39 0.12
CA SER A 69 17.59 1.66 0.00
C SER A 69 16.38 2.58 0.11
N LEU A 70 16.37 3.55 1.03
CA LEU A 70 15.30 4.56 1.16
C LEU A 70 15.16 5.40 -0.12
N ARG A 71 16.27 5.80 -0.74
CA ARG A 71 16.25 6.53 -2.02
C ARG A 71 15.62 5.72 -3.15
N VAL A 72 15.82 4.40 -3.17
CA VAL A 72 15.15 3.52 -4.16
C VAL A 72 13.63 3.52 -3.93
N TYR A 73 13.18 3.42 -2.68
CA TYR A 73 11.75 3.52 -2.34
C TYR A 73 11.16 4.87 -2.75
N GLU A 74 11.82 5.96 -2.40
CA GLU A 74 11.39 7.32 -2.76
C GLU A 74 11.30 7.48 -4.29
N ARG A 75 12.30 7.04 -5.03
CA ARG A 75 12.30 7.12 -6.49
C ARG A 75 11.16 6.32 -7.11
N ALA A 76 10.91 5.10 -6.63
CA ALA A 76 9.81 4.26 -7.11
C ALA A 76 8.45 4.89 -6.81
N LEU A 77 8.26 5.47 -5.61
CA LEU A 77 7.04 6.20 -5.24
C LEU A 77 6.85 7.43 -6.14
N ARG A 78 7.87 8.26 -6.32
CA ARG A 78 7.83 9.44 -7.22
C ARG A 78 7.52 9.06 -8.66
N THR A 79 8.07 7.94 -9.13
CA THR A 79 7.76 7.42 -10.48
C THR A 79 6.29 7.00 -10.57
N ALA A 80 5.75 6.30 -9.57
CA ALA A 80 4.34 5.94 -9.53
C ALA A 80 3.44 7.19 -9.54
N MET A 81 3.76 8.19 -8.72
CA MET A 81 3.04 9.47 -8.68
C MET A 81 3.09 10.18 -10.04
N PHE A 82 4.24 10.21 -10.70
CA PHE A 82 4.37 10.80 -12.03
C PHE A 82 3.48 10.08 -13.06
N LEU A 83 3.50 8.75 -13.08
CA LEU A 83 2.72 7.93 -14.01
C LEU A 83 1.20 8.02 -13.77
N THR A 84 0.78 8.33 -12.56
CA THR A 84 -0.63 8.52 -12.19
C THR A 84 -1.06 9.99 -12.20
N ALA A 85 -0.19 10.91 -12.66
CA ALA A 85 -0.40 12.35 -12.63
C ALA A 85 -0.71 12.92 -11.23
N SER A 86 -0.25 12.26 -10.16
CA SER A 86 -0.43 12.68 -8.77
C SER A 86 0.67 13.65 -8.37
N LYS A 87 0.33 14.90 -8.07
CA LYS A 87 1.27 15.96 -7.66
C LYS A 87 1.58 15.93 -6.17
N SER A 88 0.68 15.33 -5.39
CA SER A 88 0.75 15.20 -3.94
C SER A 88 0.36 13.79 -3.49
N ILE A 89 0.62 13.45 -2.23
CA ILE A 89 0.13 12.20 -1.61
C ILE A 89 -1.40 12.19 -1.62
N SER A 90 -2.04 13.32 -1.37
CA SER A 90 -3.50 13.45 -1.44
C SER A 90 -4.06 13.14 -2.84
N ASP A 91 -3.38 13.57 -3.92
CA ASP A 91 -3.79 13.18 -5.28
C ASP A 91 -3.65 11.66 -5.48
N LEU A 92 -2.59 11.06 -4.90
CA LEU A 92 -2.36 9.62 -4.99
C LEU A 92 -3.43 8.81 -4.24
N GLU A 93 -3.97 9.32 -3.13
CA GLU A 93 -5.08 8.70 -2.40
C GLU A 93 -6.33 8.55 -3.27
N SER A 94 -6.58 9.49 -4.18
CA SER A 94 -7.71 9.47 -5.10
C SER A 94 -7.40 8.81 -6.45
N ALA A 95 -6.14 8.45 -6.70
CA ALA A 95 -5.71 7.85 -7.96
C ALA A 95 -6.41 6.51 -8.23
N PRO A 96 -6.83 6.25 -9.48
CA PRO A 96 -7.44 4.98 -9.82
C PRO A 96 -6.48 3.80 -9.64
N ILE A 97 -6.96 2.72 -9.03
CA ILE A 97 -6.23 1.46 -8.91
C ILE A 97 -7.15 0.28 -9.24
N VAL A 98 -6.69 -0.59 -10.13
CA VAL A 98 -7.43 -1.82 -10.47
C VAL A 98 -7.03 -2.92 -9.52
N VAL A 99 -7.99 -3.39 -8.73
CA VAL A 99 -7.79 -4.49 -7.76
C VAL A 99 -8.20 -5.81 -8.42
N LEU A 100 -7.29 -6.76 -8.51
CA LEU A 100 -7.48 -8.06 -9.17
C LEU A 100 -7.17 -9.24 -8.25
N GLY A 101 -7.48 -10.44 -8.73
CA GLY A 101 -7.14 -11.71 -8.10
C GLY A 101 -7.68 -11.85 -6.68
N ARG A 102 -6.94 -12.54 -5.82
CA ARG A 102 -7.35 -12.87 -4.46
C ARG A 102 -7.75 -11.65 -3.61
N THR A 103 -7.07 -10.52 -3.78
CA THR A 103 -7.42 -9.29 -3.04
C THR A 103 -8.83 -8.83 -3.40
N ARG A 104 -9.18 -8.82 -4.69
CA ARG A 104 -10.52 -8.51 -5.16
C ARG A 104 -11.55 -9.49 -4.59
N GLU A 105 -11.30 -10.78 -4.73
CA GLU A 105 -12.22 -11.83 -4.26
C GLU A 105 -12.53 -11.67 -2.76
N ILE A 106 -11.51 -11.44 -1.93
CA ILE A 106 -11.70 -11.26 -0.50
C ILE A 106 -12.47 -9.96 -0.21
N LEU A 107 -12.14 -8.84 -0.86
CA LEU A 107 -12.86 -7.57 -0.69
C LEU A 107 -14.34 -7.72 -1.03
N GLU A 108 -14.67 -8.32 -2.17
CA GLU A 108 -16.05 -8.54 -2.60
C GLU A 108 -16.82 -9.46 -1.62
N GLN A 109 -16.20 -10.55 -1.15
CA GLN A 109 -16.75 -11.44 -0.12
C GLN A 109 -17.04 -10.72 1.21
N ARG A 110 -16.26 -9.69 1.52
CA ARG A 110 -16.40 -8.87 2.73
C ARG A 110 -17.27 -7.62 2.53
N GLY A 111 -17.96 -7.54 1.38
CA GLY A 111 -18.93 -6.49 1.09
C GLY A 111 -18.35 -5.20 0.50
N PHE A 112 -17.08 -5.19 0.08
CA PHE A 112 -16.46 -4.05 -0.58
C PHE A 112 -16.55 -4.18 -2.09
N ASP A 113 -17.04 -3.14 -2.77
CA ASP A 113 -17.03 -3.09 -4.24
C ASP A 113 -15.66 -2.64 -4.75
N ALA A 114 -14.84 -3.61 -5.18
CA ALA A 114 -13.49 -3.37 -5.69
C ALA A 114 -13.47 -2.46 -6.94
N ARG A 115 -14.58 -2.33 -7.67
CA ARG A 115 -14.69 -1.46 -8.85
C ARG A 115 -14.61 0.02 -8.50
N LYS A 116 -14.99 0.39 -7.28
CA LYS A 116 -14.91 1.78 -6.79
C LYS A 116 -13.48 2.33 -6.77
N PHE A 117 -12.48 1.46 -6.69
CA PHE A 117 -11.07 1.85 -6.74
C PHE A 117 -10.56 2.09 -8.16
N ALA A 118 -11.25 1.59 -9.20
CA ALA A 118 -10.83 1.70 -10.58
C ALA A 118 -11.19 3.05 -11.24
N ILE A 119 -11.93 3.89 -10.55
CA ILE A 119 -12.31 5.24 -11.03
C ILE A 119 -11.66 6.30 -10.14
N HIS A 120 -11.44 7.49 -10.70
CA HIS A 120 -10.98 8.63 -9.91
C HIS A 120 -12.01 8.95 -8.82
N ARG A 121 -11.55 9.08 -7.57
CA ARG A 121 -12.41 9.33 -6.42
C ARG A 121 -12.30 10.78 -6.01
N GLU A 122 -13.43 11.48 -5.94
CA GLU A 122 -13.47 12.77 -5.26
C GLU A 122 -13.26 12.53 -3.75
N MET A 123 -12.29 13.24 -3.19
CA MET A 123 -12.07 13.19 -1.74
C MET A 123 -13.25 13.84 -1.04
N SER A 124 -14.04 13.05 -0.32
CA SER A 124 -14.95 13.60 0.69
C SER A 124 -14.09 14.20 1.81
N ARG A 125 -14.00 15.51 1.85
CA ARG A 125 -13.42 16.25 2.98
C ARG A 125 -14.34 16.19 4.20
#